data_0928685d646395f38e941fcd6493e7cb
#
_entry.id   0928685d646395f38e941fcd6493e7cb
#
_cell.length_a   1.000
_cell.length_b   1.000
_cell.length_c   1.000
_cell.angle_alpha   90.00
_cell.angle_beta   90.00
_cell.angle_gamma   90.00
#
_symmetry.space_group_name_H-M   'P 1'
#
loop_
_entity.id
_entity.type
_entity.pdbx_description
1 polymer ?
#
loop_
_entity_poly.entity_id
_entity_poly.type
_entity_poly.pdbx_seq_one_letter_code
_entity_poly.pdbx_strand_id
1 'polypeptide(L)'
;MSFTYYSVDTGVEASQIFWTADSVDAHADLCRYETTLPVFLQHLPRNAPILDAGCGLARWVIYLRQRGYRVYGVDRAHAALVQAQRASPLPLCAADTLQLPLKDEVLGGIISLGVVEHVLTGPVPSLRELRRVLKPNGVALVAVPYNNPWRRVLLNHLRRLRDWQKRRAGLQLDFAEYRFSARELAAFLQQAGFEVLSVHADDFHPPLGKGLWVDSSSFFGYRAGLFDMAPGHKRWELNRRGRMLQGLANRITPWLIAGGVLAVARRK
;
A
#
# COMPACT_ATOMS: atom_id res chain seq x y z
N MET A 1 4.02 -0.07 19.03
CA MET A 1 3.37 1.25 18.93
C MET A 1 3.43 1.70 17.48
N SER A 2 2.29 2.10 16.93
CA SER A 2 2.20 2.72 15.60
C SER A 2 3.02 4.01 15.54
N PHE A 3 3.52 4.32 14.36
CA PHE A 3 4.22 5.57 14.10
C PHE A 3 3.35 6.45 13.20
N THR A 4 3.12 7.69 13.62
CA THR A 4 2.41 8.69 12.81
C THR A 4 3.40 9.43 11.93
N TYR A 5 3.14 9.43 10.63
CA TYR A 5 3.91 10.15 9.64
C TYR A 5 3.18 11.44 9.25
N TYR A 6 3.93 12.53 9.15
CA TYR A 6 3.44 13.83 8.73
C TYR A 6 4.07 14.25 7.41
N SER A 7 3.32 14.95 6.57
CA SER A 7 3.80 15.64 5.37
C SER A 7 3.71 17.15 5.58
N VAL A 8 4.49 17.91 4.79
CA VAL A 8 4.31 19.36 4.71
C VAL A 8 3.02 19.60 3.94
N ASP A 9 2.17 20.46 4.45
CA ASP A 9 1.01 20.93 3.70
C ASP A 9 1.47 21.60 2.40
N THR A 10 1.09 21.01 1.28
CA THR A 10 1.37 21.55 -0.06
C THR A 10 0.13 22.21 -0.67
N GLY A 11 -0.97 22.25 0.06
CA GLY A 11 -2.27 22.71 -0.46
C GLY A 11 -2.88 21.80 -1.54
N VAL A 12 -2.23 20.68 -1.83
CA VAL A 12 -2.68 19.69 -2.82
C VAL A 12 -2.96 18.39 -2.07
N GLU A 13 -4.15 17.82 -2.23
CA GLU A 13 -4.44 16.51 -1.64
C GLU A 13 -3.38 15.49 -2.04
N ALA A 14 -2.84 14.78 -1.06
CA ALA A 14 -1.78 13.77 -1.27
C ALA A 14 -2.17 12.73 -2.35
N SER A 15 -3.48 12.43 -2.46
CA SER A 15 -4.05 11.58 -3.49
C SER A 15 -3.81 12.08 -4.92
N GLN A 16 -3.66 13.39 -5.15
CA GLN A 16 -3.43 13.96 -6.48
C GLN A 16 -1.96 13.91 -6.93
N ILE A 17 -1.02 13.86 -6.00
CA ILE A 17 0.41 13.93 -6.29
C ILE A 17 0.98 12.57 -6.73
N PHE A 18 0.36 11.46 -6.31
CA PHE A 18 0.92 10.12 -6.50
C PHE A 18 0.57 9.47 -7.84
N TRP A 19 -0.35 10.04 -8.63
CA TRP A 19 -0.94 9.38 -9.80
C TRP A 19 -0.47 9.98 -11.13
N THR A 20 0.84 10.07 -11.32
CA THR A 20 1.44 10.37 -12.62
C THR A 20 2.06 9.10 -13.19
N ALA A 21 1.29 8.32 -13.94
CA ALA A 21 1.83 7.22 -14.72
C ALA A 21 1.86 7.63 -16.20
N ASP A 22 2.99 7.40 -16.86
CA ASP A 22 3.13 7.62 -18.32
C ASP A 22 2.17 6.75 -19.12
N SER A 23 1.79 5.58 -18.56
CA SER A 23 0.83 4.64 -19.13
C SER A 23 0.20 3.81 -18.01
N VAL A 24 -1.13 3.70 -18.03
CA VAL A 24 -1.91 2.89 -17.07
C VAL A 24 -1.62 1.40 -17.27
N ASP A 25 -1.48 0.94 -18.53
CA ASP A 25 -1.18 -0.46 -18.84
C ASP A 25 0.22 -0.86 -18.38
N ALA A 26 1.22 -0.01 -18.64
CA ALA A 26 2.58 -0.25 -18.16
C ALA A 26 2.62 -0.31 -16.63
N HIS A 27 1.79 0.49 -15.95
CA HIS A 27 1.67 0.45 -14.49
C HIS A 27 0.99 -0.84 -14.00
N ALA A 28 -0.02 -1.35 -14.71
CA ALA A 28 -0.65 -2.64 -14.43
C ALA A 28 0.32 -3.81 -14.62
N ASP A 29 1.16 -3.76 -15.64
CA ASP A 29 2.18 -4.78 -15.91
C ASP A 29 3.19 -4.94 -14.76
N LEU A 30 3.42 -3.89 -13.98
CA LEU A 30 4.30 -3.95 -12.81
C LEU A 30 3.76 -4.87 -11.70
N CYS A 31 2.47 -5.16 -11.68
CA CYS A 31 1.88 -6.09 -10.69
C CYS A 31 2.52 -7.48 -10.71
N ARG A 32 3.09 -7.91 -11.86
CA ARG A 32 3.82 -9.20 -11.96
C ARG A 32 5.06 -9.31 -11.07
N TYR A 33 5.62 -8.18 -10.67
CA TYR A 33 6.82 -8.10 -9.84
C TYR A 33 6.53 -7.82 -8.36
N GLU A 34 5.24 -7.62 -8.01
CA GLU A 34 4.85 -7.35 -6.63
C GLU A 34 4.97 -8.60 -5.76
N THR A 35 5.48 -8.43 -4.56
CA THR A 35 5.58 -9.50 -3.56
C THR A 35 4.23 -10.02 -3.09
N THR A 36 3.18 -9.21 -3.25
CA THR A 36 1.79 -9.56 -2.96
C THR A 36 1.17 -10.53 -3.96
N LEU A 37 1.63 -10.58 -5.22
CA LEU A 37 0.99 -11.34 -6.29
C LEU A 37 0.81 -12.83 -5.96
N PRO A 38 1.81 -13.58 -5.47
CA PRO A 38 1.62 -14.99 -5.11
C PRO A 38 0.53 -15.19 -4.07
N VAL A 39 0.47 -14.29 -3.08
CA VAL A 39 -0.55 -14.32 -2.01
C VAL A 39 -1.94 -14.05 -2.59
N PHE A 40 -2.06 -13.12 -3.53
CA PHE A 40 -3.33 -12.83 -4.20
C PHE A 40 -3.83 -14.04 -5.00
N LEU A 41 -2.95 -14.67 -5.78
CA LEU A 41 -3.33 -15.84 -6.59
C LEU A 41 -3.72 -17.05 -5.73
N GLN A 42 -3.18 -17.15 -4.51
CA GLN A 42 -3.51 -18.22 -3.56
C GLN A 42 -4.85 -18.01 -2.88
N HIS A 43 -5.21 -16.76 -2.54
CA HIS A 43 -6.33 -16.47 -1.64
C HIS A 43 -7.54 -15.81 -2.29
N LEU A 44 -7.37 -15.11 -3.42
CA LEU A 44 -8.48 -14.43 -4.08
C LEU A 44 -9.43 -15.44 -4.77
N PRO A 45 -10.75 -15.29 -4.58
CA PRO A 45 -11.73 -16.19 -5.18
C PRO A 45 -11.83 -15.96 -6.70
N ARG A 46 -11.83 -17.04 -7.50
CA ARG A 46 -12.01 -16.95 -8.94
C ARG A 46 -13.46 -16.74 -9.37
N ASN A 47 -14.38 -17.29 -8.60
CA ASN A 47 -15.81 -17.38 -8.97
C ASN A 47 -16.68 -16.34 -8.25
N ALA A 48 -16.10 -15.39 -7.53
CA ALA A 48 -16.83 -14.36 -6.80
C ALA A 48 -16.30 -12.97 -7.10
N PRO A 49 -17.13 -11.92 -6.92
CA PRO A 49 -16.69 -10.55 -7.12
C PRO A 49 -15.62 -10.15 -6.11
N ILE A 50 -14.61 -9.42 -6.59
CA ILE A 50 -13.51 -8.88 -5.79
C ILE A 50 -13.56 -7.36 -5.89
N LEU A 51 -13.32 -6.66 -4.79
CA LEU A 51 -13.17 -5.22 -4.76
C LEU A 51 -11.70 -4.85 -4.51
N ASP A 52 -11.15 -3.98 -5.33
CA ASP A 52 -9.92 -3.23 -5.07
C ASP A 52 -10.34 -1.90 -4.41
N ALA A 53 -10.23 -1.83 -3.10
CA ALA A 53 -10.65 -0.70 -2.28
C ALA A 53 -9.47 0.26 -2.07
N GLY A 54 -9.51 1.41 -2.75
CA GLY A 54 -8.40 2.33 -2.94
C GLY A 54 -7.57 1.97 -4.16
N CYS A 55 -8.24 1.76 -5.30
CA CYS A 55 -7.62 1.21 -6.51
C CYS A 55 -6.69 2.19 -7.26
N GLY A 56 -6.73 3.49 -6.97
CA GLY A 56 -5.95 4.51 -7.65
C GLY A 56 -6.10 4.44 -9.18
N LEU A 57 -5.00 4.24 -9.90
CA LEU A 57 -4.98 4.02 -11.37
C LEU A 57 -5.47 2.63 -11.80
N ALA A 58 -6.14 1.87 -10.91
CA ALA A 58 -6.76 0.57 -11.19
C ALA A 58 -5.79 -0.53 -11.67
N ARG A 59 -4.49 -0.45 -11.33
CA ARG A 59 -3.48 -1.42 -11.79
C ARG A 59 -3.83 -2.87 -11.47
N TRP A 60 -4.33 -3.14 -10.27
CA TRP A 60 -4.75 -4.49 -9.87
C TRP A 60 -6.07 -4.91 -10.49
N VAL A 61 -7.01 -3.96 -10.70
CA VAL A 61 -8.25 -4.21 -11.45
C VAL A 61 -7.91 -4.69 -12.85
N ILE A 62 -7.04 -3.97 -13.58
CA ILE A 62 -6.61 -4.32 -14.94
C ILE A 62 -5.92 -5.68 -14.93
N TYR A 63 -4.86 -5.82 -14.10
CA TYR A 63 -3.99 -6.99 -14.09
C TYR A 63 -4.74 -8.30 -13.79
N LEU A 64 -5.63 -8.27 -12.79
CA LEU A 64 -6.41 -9.46 -12.39
C LEU A 64 -7.56 -9.75 -13.37
N ARG A 65 -8.21 -8.72 -13.93
CA ARG A 65 -9.25 -8.92 -14.98
C ARG A 65 -8.70 -9.58 -16.23
N GLN A 66 -7.49 -9.20 -16.67
CA GLN A 66 -6.78 -9.87 -17.77
C GLN A 66 -6.53 -11.37 -17.49
N ARG A 67 -6.59 -11.80 -16.23
CA ARG A 67 -6.44 -13.19 -15.76
C ARG A 67 -7.75 -13.87 -15.39
N GLY A 68 -8.89 -13.28 -15.80
CA GLY A 68 -10.20 -13.87 -15.62
C GLY A 68 -10.86 -13.66 -14.26
N TYR A 69 -10.28 -12.82 -13.37
CA TYR A 69 -10.94 -12.47 -12.12
C TYR A 69 -12.03 -11.40 -12.33
N ARG A 70 -13.07 -11.44 -11.52
CA ARG A 70 -14.16 -10.44 -11.52
C ARG A 70 -13.83 -9.31 -10.54
N VAL A 71 -12.98 -8.37 -10.92
CA VAL A 71 -12.51 -7.28 -10.07
C VAL A 71 -13.18 -5.96 -10.42
N TYR A 72 -13.59 -5.22 -9.40
CA TYR A 72 -14.15 -3.87 -9.42
C TYR A 72 -13.24 -2.96 -8.62
N GLY A 73 -13.19 -1.66 -8.94
CA GLY A 73 -12.34 -0.70 -8.23
C GLY A 73 -13.14 0.44 -7.62
N VAL A 74 -12.74 0.86 -6.42
CA VAL A 74 -13.21 2.12 -5.82
C VAL A 74 -12.04 2.95 -5.32
N ASP A 75 -12.13 4.28 -5.49
CA ASP A 75 -11.17 5.22 -4.94
C ASP A 75 -11.82 6.57 -4.70
N ARG A 76 -11.29 7.36 -3.76
CA ARG A 76 -11.70 8.75 -3.56
C ARG A 76 -11.12 9.69 -4.60
N ALA A 77 -9.94 9.34 -5.15
CA ALA A 77 -9.20 10.14 -6.13
C ALA A 77 -9.87 10.09 -7.50
N HIS A 78 -10.91 10.89 -7.70
CA HIS A 78 -11.66 10.96 -8.96
C HIS A 78 -10.76 11.16 -10.18
N ALA A 79 -9.72 11.99 -10.09
CA ALA A 79 -8.77 12.23 -11.17
C ALA A 79 -8.04 10.94 -11.61
N ALA A 80 -7.66 10.07 -10.66
CA ALA A 80 -7.03 8.79 -10.95
C ALA A 80 -7.99 7.83 -11.68
N LEU A 81 -9.25 7.79 -11.23
CA LEU A 81 -10.28 6.96 -11.88
C LEU A 81 -10.56 7.42 -13.32
N VAL A 82 -10.66 8.73 -13.54
CA VAL A 82 -10.84 9.30 -14.90
C VAL A 82 -9.65 8.95 -15.80
N GLN A 83 -8.42 9.04 -15.29
CA GLN A 83 -7.23 8.65 -16.05
C GLN A 83 -7.23 7.15 -16.38
N ALA A 84 -7.59 6.29 -15.43
CA ALA A 84 -7.69 4.85 -15.66
C ALA A 84 -8.77 4.50 -16.70
N GLN A 85 -9.95 5.14 -16.63
CA GLN A 85 -11.04 4.91 -17.57
C GLN A 85 -10.77 5.42 -18.99
N ARG A 86 -9.92 6.45 -19.17
CA ARG A 86 -9.48 6.89 -20.50
C ARG A 86 -8.61 5.85 -21.21
N ALA A 87 -7.87 5.06 -20.45
CA ALA A 87 -7.03 4.00 -21.01
C ALA A 87 -7.83 2.74 -21.37
N SER A 88 -8.85 2.39 -20.57
CA SER A 88 -9.69 1.20 -20.79
C SER A 88 -11.03 1.34 -20.06
N PRO A 89 -12.15 0.85 -20.63
CA PRO A 89 -13.43 0.80 -19.91
C PRO A 89 -13.36 -0.19 -18.75
N LEU A 90 -13.27 0.34 -17.53
CA LEU A 90 -13.13 -0.42 -16.30
C LEU A 90 -14.33 -0.21 -15.36
N PRO A 91 -14.72 -1.21 -14.58
CA PRO A 91 -15.79 -1.08 -13.59
C PRO A 91 -15.26 -0.37 -12.33
N LEU A 92 -15.15 0.96 -12.41
CA LEU A 92 -14.64 1.83 -11.36
C LEU A 92 -15.74 2.75 -10.82
N CYS A 93 -15.68 3.06 -9.53
CA CYS A 93 -16.61 3.98 -8.86
C CYS A 93 -15.83 4.88 -7.89
N ALA A 94 -16.18 6.17 -7.86
CA ALA A 94 -15.69 7.08 -6.84
C ALA A 94 -16.43 6.81 -5.52
N ALA A 95 -15.68 6.38 -4.48
CA ALA A 95 -16.25 6.07 -3.17
C ALA A 95 -15.21 6.17 -2.05
N ASP A 96 -15.71 6.40 -0.82
CA ASP A 96 -14.90 6.33 0.39
C ASP A 96 -14.94 4.92 0.99
N THR A 97 -13.79 4.39 1.39
CA THR A 97 -13.67 3.09 2.09
C THR A 97 -14.26 3.10 3.49
N LEU A 98 -14.62 4.27 4.02
CA LEU A 98 -15.38 4.41 5.26
C LEU A 98 -16.89 4.18 5.07
N GLN A 99 -17.39 4.33 3.82
CA GLN A 99 -18.81 4.15 3.47
C GLN A 99 -18.93 3.71 2.01
N LEU A 100 -18.85 2.41 1.78
CA LEU A 100 -18.94 1.83 0.44
C LEU A 100 -20.38 1.81 -0.07
N PRO A 101 -20.66 2.19 -1.33
CA PRO A 101 -22.00 2.15 -1.93
C PRO A 101 -22.38 0.71 -2.35
N LEU A 102 -22.17 -0.24 -1.45
CA LEU A 102 -22.43 -1.65 -1.67
C LEU A 102 -23.31 -2.22 -0.55
N LYS A 103 -24.17 -3.16 -0.92
CA LYS A 103 -24.95 -3.95 0.06
C LYS A 103 -24.02 -4.83 0.89
N ASP A 104 -24.53 -5.26 2.04
CA ASP A 104 -23.84 -6.25 2.86
C ASP A 104 -23.64 -7.56 2.09
N GLU A 105 -22.53 -8.23 2.35
CA GLU A 105 -22.30 -9.63 1.96
C GLU A 105 -22.38 -9.92 0.46
N VAL A 106 -21.89 -8.98 -0.37
CA VAL A 106 -21.91 -9.14 -1.85
C VAL A 106 -20.58 -9.59 -2.44
N LEU A 107 -19.46 -9.38 -1.73
CA LEU A 107 -18.11 -9.65 -2.24
C LEU A 107 -17.55 -10.96 -1.70
N GLY A 108 -16.82 -11.70 -2.55
CA GLY A 108 -16.04 -12.86 -2.10
C GLY A 108 -14.61 -12.51 -1.70
N GLY A 109 -14.07 -11.39 -2.21
CA GLY A 109 -12.73 -10.94 -1.92
C GLY A 109 -12.59 -9.42 -1.89
N ILE A 110 -11.62 -8.94 -1.12
CA ILE A 110 -11.23 -7.53 -1.08
C ILE A 110 -9.71 -7.43 -1.12
N ILE A 111 -9.21 -6.46 -1.87
CA ILE A 111 -7.83 -5.96 -1.87
C ILE A 111 -7.89 -4.55 -1.29
N SER A 112 -6.99 -4.20 -0.36
CA SER A 112 -6.84 -2.85 0.17
C SER A 112 -5.36 -2.61 0.46
N LEU A 113 -4.70 -1.85 -0.42
CA LEU A 113 -3.25 -1.63 -0.40
C LEU A 113 -2.95 -0.14 -0.23
N GLY A 114 -2.39 0.25 0.91
CA GLY A 114 -2.02 1.63 1.14
C GLY A 114 -3.24 2.55 1.32
N VAL A 115 -4.24 2.14 2.10
CA VAL A 115 -5.52 2.85 2.23
C VAL A 115 -5.92 3.09 3.68
N VAL A 116 -6.02 2.03 4.47
CA VAL A 116 -6.60 2.12 5.82
C VAL A 116 -5.73 2.89 6.81
N GLU A 117 -4.45 3.04 6.53
CA GLU A 117 -3.50 3.84 7.30
C GLU A 117 -3.71 5.35 7.17
N HIS A 118 -4.42 5.80 6.15
CA HIS A 118 -4.73 7.22 5.94
C HIS A 118 -5.97 7.70 6.72
N VAL A 119 -6.64 6.82 7.44
CA VAL A 119 -7.79 7.20 8.28
C VAL A 119 -7.31 7.80 9.59
N LEU A 120 -7.57 9.09 9.81
CA LEU A 120 -7.06 9.83 10.97
C LEU A 120 -7.52 9.22 12.32
N THR A 121 -8.71 8.67 12.38
CA THR A 121 -9.27 8.00 13.56
C THR A 121 -8.76 6.55 13.74
N GLY A 122 -7.84 6.12 12.87
CA GLY A 122 -7.28 4.76 12.82
C GLY A 122 -7.99 3.84 11.84
N PRO A 123 -7.44 2.64 11.58
CA PRO A 123 -7.87 1.78 10.47
C PRO A 123 -9.18 1.03 10.73
N VAL A 124 -9.61 0.88 11.98
CA VAL A 124 -10.72 0.00 12.37
C VAL A 124 -12.07 0.37 11.72
N PRO A 125 -12.46 1.67 11.59
CA PRO A 125 -13.71 2.01 10.91
C PRO A 125 -13.75 1.52 9.46
N SER A 126 -12.70 1.78 8.68
CA SER A 126 -12.59 1.31 7.30
C SER A 126 -12.57 -0.23 7.23
N LEU A 127 -11.82 -0.90 8.11
CA LEU A 127 -11.79 -2.37 8.16
C LEU A 127 -13.17 -2.97 8.48
N ARG A 128 -13.98 -2.34 9.35
CA ARG A 128 -15.35 -2.77 9.61
C ARG A 128 -16.24 -2.63 8.38
N GLU A 129 -16.08 -1.56 7.63
CA GLU A 129 -16.84 -1.35 6.39
C GLU A 129 -16.43 -2.37 5.31
N LEU A 130 -15.13 -2.65 5.14
CA LEU A 130 -14.66 -3.73 4.28
C LEU A 130 -15.25 -5.08 4.70
N ARG A 131 -15.30 -5.34 6.00
CA ARG A 131 -15.92 -6.58 6.52
C ARG A 131 -17.42 -6.65 6.24
N ARG A 132 -18.15 -5.54 6.34
CA ARG A 132 -19.60 -5.49 6.08
C ARG A 132 -19.96 -6.01 4.70
N VAL A 133 -19.23 -5.57 3.67
CA VAL A 133 -19.51 -5.90 2.26
C VAL A 133 -19.00 -7.28 1.85
N LEU A 134 -18.12 -7.92 2.63
CA LEU A 134 -17.68 -9.29 2.40
C LEU A 134 -18.76 -10.32 2.80
N LYS A 135 -18.89 -11.37 2.00
CA LYS A 135 -19.68 -12.56 2.36
C LYS A 135 -19.07 -13.27 3.57
N PRO A 136 -19.83 -14.09 4.31
CA PRO A 136 -19.26 -15.05 5.25
C PRO A 136 -18.19 -15.91 4.55
N ASN A 137 -17.06 -16.11 5.21
CA ASN A 137 -15.85 -16.73 4.68
C ASN A 137 -15.15 -15.96 3.52
N GLY A 138 -15.59 -14.77 3.16
CA GLY A 138 -14.90 -13.88 2.21
C GLY A 138 -13.55 -13.44 2.76
N VAL A 139 -12.60 -13.21 1.85
CA VAL A 139 -11.19 -12.93 2.17
C VAL A 139 -10.85 -11.47 1.93
N ALA A 140 -10.18 -10.84 2.87
CA ALA A 140 -9.56 -9.52 2.73
C ALA A 140 -8.04 -9.65 2.72
N LEU A 141 -7.42 -8.97 1.77
CA LEU A 141 -5.98 -8.81 1.61
C LEU A 141 -5.64 -7.34 1.87
N VAL A 142 -5.09 -7.05 3.05
CA VAL A 142 -4.85 -5.68 3.52
C VAL A 142 -3.37 -5.45 3.70
N ALA A 143 -2.81 -4.51 2.93
CA ALA A 143 -1.41 -4.10 3.09
C ALA A 143 -1.31 -2.63 3.51
N VAL A 144 -0.37 -2.38 4.40
CA VAL A 144 -0.07 -1.06 4.96
C VAL A 144 1.44 -0.84 5.11
N PRO A 145 1.91 0.41 5.20
CA PRO A 145 3.30 0.70 5.46
C PRO A 145 3.79 0.06 6.77
N TYR A 146 4.88 -0.70 6.68
CA TYR A 146 5.43 -1.44 7.81
C TYR A 146 6.39 -0.60 8.63
N ASN A 147 6.15 -0.51 9.95
CA ASN A 147 7.06 0.08 10.91
C ASN A 147 8.17 -0.93 11.28
N ASN A 148 9.07 -1.20 10.36
CA ASN A 148 10.13 -2.19 10.48
C ASN A 148 11.14 -1.86 11.61
N PRO A 149 12.03 -2.79 12.01
CA PRO A 149 12.98 -2.56 13.10
C PRO A 149 13.87 -1.33 12.89
N TRP A 150 14.34 -1.08 11.67
CA TRP A 150 15.17 0.09 11.35
C TRP A 150 14.42 1.41 11.51
N ARG A 151 13.17 1.44 11.04
CA ARG A 151 12.28 2.59 11.26
C ARG A 151 12.12 2.85 12.75
N ARG A 152 11.86 1.81 13.54
CA ARG A 152 11.60 1.94 14.98
C ARG A 152 12.82 2.41 15.77
N VAL A 153 13.99 1.85 15.46
CA VAL A 153 15.22 2.12 16.24
C VAL A 153 15.88 3.45 15.85
N LEU A 154 15.88 3.77 14.56
CA LEU A 154 16.65 4.92 14.05
C LEU A 154 15.79 5.95 13.31
N LEU A 155 15.09 5.54 12.26
CA LEU A 155 14.51 6.50 11.31
C LEU A 155 13.36 7.31 11.91
N ASN A 156 12.56 6.72 12.80
CA ASN A 156 11.45 7.43 13.45
C ASN A 156 11.96 8.53 14.38
N HIS A 157 13.09 8.33 15.06
CA HIS A 157 13.70 9.36 15.90
C HIS A 157 14.22 10.53 15.06
N LEU A 158 14.92 10.22 13.98
CA LEU A 158 15.39 11.24 13.05
C LEU A 158 14.23 12.02 12.41
N ARG A 159 13.13 11.34 12.05
CA ARG A 159 11.92 12.01 11.55
C ARG A 159 11.30 12.94 12.56
N ARG A 160 11.12 12.50 13.83
CA ARG A 160 10.60 13.36 14.89
C ARG A 160 11.43 14.63 15.06
N LEU A 161 12.75 14.51 15.00
CA LEU A 161 13.65 15.66 15.04
C LEU A 161 13.44 16.60 13.85
N ARG A 162 13.35 16.07 12.64
CA ARG A 162 13.06 16.85 11.43
C ARG A 162 11.70 17.53 11.49
N ASP A 163 10.67 16.83 11.93
CA ASP A 163 9.32 17.38 12.05
C ASP A 163 9.28 18.51 13.08
N TRP A 164 10.00 18.35 14.19
CA TRP A 164 10.18 19.41 15.18
C TRP A 164 10.91 20.63 14.60
N GLN A 165 12.01 20.44 13.82
CA GLN A 165 12.71 21.53 13.13
C GLN A 165 11.80 22.26 12.12
N LYS A 166 11.04 21.52 11.34
CA LYS A 166 10.07 22.09 10.38
C LYS A 166 9.00 22.92 11.08
N ARG A 167 8.40 22.41 12.17
CA ARG A 167 7.44 23.18 12.98
C ARG A 167 8.06 24.46 13.56
N ARG A 168 9.31 24.40 14.03
CA ARG A 168 10.05 25.60 14.47
C ARG A 168 10.33 26.60 13.37
N ALA A 169 10.49 26.14 12.15
CA ALA A 169 10.63 26.98 10.96
C ALA A 169 9.29 27.53 10.44
N GLY A 170 8.19 27.33 11.16
CA GLY A 170 6.86 27.81 10.79
C GLY A 170 6.12 26.97 9.74
N LEU A 171 6.64 25.78 9.39
CA LEU A 171 5.97 24.91 8.42
C LEU A 171 4.82 24.16 9.10
N GLN A 172 3.67 24.16 8.45
CA GLN A 172 2.52 23.35 8.86
C GLN A 172 2.74 21.91 8.41
N LEU A 173 2.47 20.98 9.32
CA LEU A 173 2.61 19.54 9.07
C LEU A 173 1.27 18.88 9.28
N ASP A 174 0.74 18.27 8.22
CA ASP A 174 -0.49 17.54 8.22
C ASP A 174 -0.26 16.05 8.40
N PHE A 175 -1.27 15.38 8.96
CA PHE A 175 -1.29 13.93 9.05
C PHE A 175 -1.26 13.33 7.64
N ALA A 176 -0.34 12.40 7.40
CA ALA A 176 -0.25 11.68 6.13
C ALA A 176 -0.68 10.22 6.27
N GLU A 177 -0.07 9.49 7.17
CA GLU A 177 -0.32 8.05 7.33
C GLU A 177 0.11 7.54 8.72
N TYR A 178 -0.45 6.41 9.11
CA TYR A 178 0.12 5.58 10.15
C TYR A 178 1.03 4.50 9.56
N ARG A 179 2.06 4.12 10.31
CA ARG A 179 2.90 2.94 10.01
C ARG A 179 2.73 1.93 11.11
N PHE A 180 2.37 0.71 10.75
CA PHE A 180 2.02 -0.33 11.71
C PHE A 180 3.07 -1.45 11.74
N SER A 181 3.21 -2.09 12.88
CA SER A 181 3.84 -3.41 12.96
C SER A 181 2.89 -4.50 12.48
N ALA A 182 3.42 -5.68 12.16
CA ALA A 182 2.62 -6.84 11.78
C ALA A 182 1.59 -7.22 12.87
N ARG A 183 1.97 -7.11 14.15
CA ARG A 183 1.09 -7.39 15.29
C ARG A 183 -0.05 -6.38 15.41
N GLU A 184 0.23 -5.10 15.16
CA GLU A 184 -0.81 -4.06 15.22
C GLU A 184 -1.82 -4.22 14.08
N LEU A 185 -1.39 -4.51 12.85
CA LEU A 185 -2.30 -4.77 11.73
C LEU A 185 -3.20 -5.97 12.04
N ALA A 186 -2.63 -7.07 12.55
CA ALA A 186 -3.40 -8.26 12.94
C ALA A 186 -4.42 -7.93 14.05
N ALA A 187 -4.03 -7.14 15.06
CA ALA A 187 -4.93 -6.74 16.15
C ALA A 187 -6.09 -5.86 15.65
N PHE A 188 -5.83 -4.91 14.73
CA PHE A 188 -6.89 -4.07 14.15
C PHE A 188 -7.87 -4.89 13.30
N LEU A 189 -7.39 -5.85 12.53
CA LEU A 189 -8.24 -6.78 11.78
C LEU A 189 -9.11 -7.60 12.72
N GLN A 190 -8.56 -8.15 13.81
CA GLN A 190 -9.31 -8.88 14.83
C GLN A 190 -10.34 -7.98 15.52
N GLN A 191 -9.98 -6.73 15.85
CA GLN A 191 -10.91 -5.75 16.43
C GLN A 191 -12.06 -5.38 15.46
N ALA A 192 -11.79 -5.42 14.16
CA ALA A 192 -12.82 -5.25 13.13
C ALA A 192 -13.68 -6.50 12.89
N GLY A 193 -13.37 -7.63 13.55
CA GLY A 193 -14.15 -8.89 13.48
C GLY A 193 -13.65 -9.86 12.40
N PHE A 194 -12.42 -9.71 11.91
CA PHE A 194 -11.80 -10.70 11.04
C PHE A 194 -11.04 -11.79 11.80
N GLU A 195 -10.92 -12.94 11.18
CA GLU A 195 -9.93 -13.95 11.51
C GLU A 195 -8.68 -13.72 10.66
N VAL A 196 -7.53 -13.51 11.27
CA VAL A 196 -6.26 -13.34 10.56
C VAL A 196 -5.68 -14.72 10.24
N LEU A 197 -5.54 -15.03 8.95
CA LEU A 197 -5.04 -16.32 8.47
C LEU A 197 -3.51 -16.34 8.37
N SER A 198 -2.93 -15.25 7.83
CA SER A 198 -1.48 -15.11 7.69
C SER A 198 -1.07 -13.64 7.60
N VAL A 199 0.21 -13.38 7.87
CA VAL A 199 0.83 -12.06 7.74
C VAL A 199 2.16 -12.21 7.03
N HIS A 200 2.39 -11.42 5.99
CA HIS A 200 3.54 -11.50 5.11
C HIS A 200 4.31 -10.19 5.10
N ALA A 201 5.62 -10.27 5.01
CA ALA A 201 6.45 -9.11 4.66
C ALA A 201 6.14 -8.71 3.21
N ASP A 202 6.05 -7.42 2.96
CA ASP A 202 5.71 -6.88 1.66
C ASP A 202 6.67 -5.76 1.25
N ASP A 203 6.67 -5.41 -0.03
CA ASP A 203 7.42 -4.29 -0.59
C ASP A 203 8.92 -4.37 -0.28
N PHE A 204 9.57 -5.49 -0.58
CA PHE A 204 10.99 -5.71 -0.31
C PHE A 204 11.82 -6.19 -1.51
N HIS A 205 11.23 -6.40 -2.69
CA HIS A 205 11.93 -6.81 -3.90
C HIS A 205 12.02 -5.71 -4.97
N PRO A 206 13.19 -5.52 -5.62
CA PRO A 206 13.28 -4.75 -6.86
C PRO A 206 12.49 -5.42 -8.00
N PRO A 207 12.04 -4.68 -9.02
CA PRO A 207 12.21 -3.24 -9.23
C PRO A 207 11.22 -2.36 -8.46
N LEU A 208 10.20 -2.92 -7.83
CA LEU A 208 9.14 -2.17 -7.19
C LEU A 208 9.26 -2.14 -5.67
N GLY A 209 9.97 -3.09 -5.09
CA GLY A 209 10.20 -3.15 -3.66
C GLY A 209 10.94 -1.92 -3.17
N LYS A 210 10.19 -1.00 -2.61
CA LYS A 210 10.70 0.26 -2.09
C LYS A 210 11.39 0.06 -0.75
N GLY A 211 10.83 -0.80 0.09
CA GLY A 211 11.36 -1.20 1.37
C GLY A 211 11.98 -0.06 2.19
N LEU A 212 13.07 -0.38 2.84
CA LEU A 212 13.87 0.58 3.60
C LEU A 212 14.47 1.71 2.74
N TRP A 213 14.67 1.47 1.44
CA TRP A 213 15.37 2.38 0.54
C TRP A 213 14.62 3.69 0.27
N VAL A 214 13.29 3.68 0.33
CA VAL A 214 12.48 4.91 0.22
C VAL A 214 12.80 5.87 1.36
N ASP A 215 12.89 5.37 2.60
CA ASP A 215 13.23 6.20 3.74
C ASP A 215 14.67 6.74 3.65
N SER A 216 15.59 5.90 3.16
CA SER A 216 16.98 6.32 2.94
C SER A 216 17.06 7.46 1.93
N SER A 217 16.31 7.40 0.83
CA SER A 217 16.28 8.46 -0.16
C SER A 217 15.75 9.79 0.38
N SER A 218 14.76 9.75 1.27
CA SER A 218 14.18 10.96 1.87
C SER A 218 15.05 11.57 2.98
N PHE A 219 15.90 10.78 3.65
CA PHE A 219 16.81 11.25 4.70
C PHE A 219 18.15 11.71 4.20
N PHE A 220 18.75 10.97 3.26
CA PHE A 220 20.12 11.16 2.83
C PHE A 220 20.23 11.81 1.44
N GLY A 221 19.07 12.12 0.82
CA GLY A 221 19.02 12.50 -0.59
C GLY A 221 19.38 11.33 -1.51
N TYR A 222 19.24 11.54 -2.80
CA TYR A 222 19.68 10.56 -3.80
C TYR A 222 21.21 10.53 -3.81
N ARG A 223 21.80 9.59 -3.08
CA ARG A 223 23.23 9.32 -3.22
C ARG A 223 23.40 8.27 -4.31
N ALA A 224 24.18 8.62 -5.32
CA ALA A 224 24.53 7.77 -6.46
C ALA A 224 25.13 6.39 -6.10
N GLY A 225 25.35 6.09 -4.82
CA GLY A 225 25.92 4.83 -4.35
C GLY A 225 24.95 3.66 -4.17
N LEU A 226 23.65 3.93 -3.96
CA LEU A 226 22.63 2.88 -3.69
C LEU A 226 21.62 2.74 -4.82
N PHE A 227 21.28 3.84 -5.49
CA PHE A 227 20.31 3.87 -6.59
C PHE A 227 21.03 4.14 -7.90
N ASP A 228 20.55 3.51 -8.96
CA ASP A 228 21.00 3.82 -10.31
C ASP A 228 20.23 5.04 -10.80
N MET A 229 20.98 6.12 -11.09
CA MET A 229 20.44 7.41 -11.53
C MET A 229 20.66 7.63 -13.04
N ALA A 230 21.06 6.58 -13.79
CA ALA A 230 21.26 6.71 -15.22
C ALA A 230 19.94 7.08 -15.94
N PRO A 231 20.00 7.87 -17.01
CA PRO A 231 18.82 8.21 -17.80
C PRO A 231 18.09 6.95 -18.27
N GLY A 232 16.76 6.90 -18.07
CA GLY A 232 15.91 5.75 -18.42
C GLY A 232 15.73 4.72 -17.30
N HIS A 233 16.50 4.77 -16.21
CA HIS A 233 16.28 3.91 -15.07
C HIS A 233 15.15 4.41 -14.16
N LYS A 234 14.39 3.47 -13.61
CA LYS A 234 13.32 3.83 -12.68
C LYS A 234 13.88 4.32 -11.36
N ARG A 235 13.25 5.34 -10.80
CA ARG A 235 13.66 6.03 -9.58
C ARG A 235 13.99 5.11 -8.38
N TRP A 236 13.49 3.88 -8.39
CA TRP A 236 13.60 2.94 -7.28
C TRP A 236 14.45 1.70 -7.60
N GLU A 237 15.12 1.67 -8.73
CA GLU A 237 16.04 0.58 -9.06
C GLU A 237 17.31 0.70 -8.25
N LEU A 238 17.67 -0.39 -7.58
CA LEU A 238 18.91 -0.48 -6.83
C LEU A 238 20.09 -0.75 -7.79
N ASN A 239 21.20 -0.04 -7.58
CA ASN A 239 22.46 -0.39 -8.23
C ASN A 239 23.02 -1.73 -7.72
N ARG A 240 24.18 -2.18 -8.25
CA ARG A 240 24.80 -3.47 -7.90
C ARG A 240 25.01 -3.63 -6.39
N ARG A 241 25.47 -2.57 -5.68
CA ARG A 241 25.71 -2.60 -4.24
C ARG A 241 24.39 -2.72 -3.45
N GLY A 242 23.40 -1.94 -3.82
CA GLY A 242 22.06 -2.00 -3.22
C GLY A 242 21.42 -3.38 -3.38
N ARG A 243 21.50 -3.99 -4.57
CA ARG A 243 20.99 -5.37 -4.81
C ARG A 243 21.71 -6.40 -3.97
N MET A 244 23.04 -6.27 -3.81
CA MET A 244 23.84 -7.19 -2.96
C MET A 244 23.42 -7.09 -1.49
N LEU A 245 23.29 -5.86 -0.96
CA LEU A 245 22.86 -5.64 0.42
C LEU A 245 21.42 -6.14 0.65
N GLN A 246 20.54 -5.90 -0.28
CA GLN A 246 19.17 -6.42 -0.22
C GLN A 246 19.13 -7.96 -0.28
N GLY A 247 19.93 -8.57 -1.16
CA GLY A 247 20.06 -10.03 -1.24
C GLY A 247 20.56 -10.64 0.07
N LEU A 248 21.53 -9.99 0.73
CA LEU A 248 22.04 -10.41 2.04
C LEU A 248 20.95 -10.28 3.13
N ALA A 249 20.26 -9.14 3.19
CA ALA A 249 19.19 -8.94 4.16
C ALA A 249 18.05 -9.96 3.97
N ASN A 250 17.65 -10.25 2.72
CA ASN A 250 16.61 -11.22 2.40
C ASN A 250 16.99 -12.66 2.80
N ARG A 251 18.29 -13.00 2.81
CA ARG A 251 18.76 -14.31 3.30
C ARG A 251 18.56 -14.48 4.81
N ILE A 252 18.60 -13.40 5.57
CA ILE A 252 18.36 -13.42 7.01
C ILE A 252 16.85 -13.44 7.26
N THR A 253 16.15 -12.41 6.83
CA THR A 253 14.69 -12.33 6.82
C THR A 253 14.24 -11.08 6.04
N PRO A 254 13.21 -11.19 5.17
CA PRO A 254 12.66 -10.03 4.46
C PRO A 254 12.09 -8.95 5.40
N TRP A 255 11.70 -9.32 6.61
CA TRP A 255 11.19 -8.39 7.63
C TRP A 255 12.17 -7.28 8.01
N LEU A 256 13.47 -7.47 7.81
CA LEU A 256 14.47 -6.44 8.09
C LEU A 256 14.34 -5.24 7.16
N ILE A 257 13.98 -5.46 5.89
CA ILE A 257 13.97 -4.43 4.85
C ILE A 257 12.61 -4.18 4.25
N ALA A 258 11.58 -4.94 4.66
CA ALA A 258 10.22 -4.77 4.16
C ALA A 258 9.71 -3.34 4.39
N GLY A 259 9.13 -2.75 3.35
CA GLY A 259 8.47 -1.44 3.40
C GLY A 259 7.01 -1.53 3.81
N GLY A 260 6.38 -2.66 3.49
CA GLY A 260 4.99 -2.99 3.74
C GLY A 260 4.79 -4.25 4.58
N VAL A 261 3.60 -4.41 5.06
CA VAL A 261 3.08 -5.64 5.69
C VAL A 261 1.71 -5.94 5.09
N LEU A 262 1.55 -7.17 4.58
CA LEU A 262 0.30 -7.70 4.04
C LEU A 262 -0.30 -8.70 5.01
N ALA A 263 -1.55 -8.53 5.39
CA ALA A 263 -2.33 -9.50 6.11
C ALA A 263 -3.40 -10.14 5.22
N VAL A 264 -3.54 -11.44 5.32
CA VAL A 264 -4.66 -12.22 4.78
C VAL A 264 -5.63 -12.47 5.92
N ALA A 265 -6.86 -12.01 5.77
CA ALA A 265 -7.88 -12.13 6.79
C ALA A 265 -9.18 -12.65 6.19
N ARG A 266 -9.98 -13.37 7.00
CA ARG A 266 -11.25 -13.95 6.60
C ARG A 266 -12.37 -13.38 7.45
N ARG A 267 -13.50 -13.06 6.83
CA ARG A 267 -14.72 -12.75 7.57
C ARG A 267 -15.27 -14.04 8.22
N LYS A 268 -15.39 -14.02 9.54
CA LYS A 268 -16.16 -15.04 10.27
C LYS A 268 -17.64 -14.84 10.05
#